data_356eafff7ee388fbf6f617318fc39e53
#
_entry.id   356eafff7ee388fbf6f617318fc39e53
#
_cell.length_a   1.000
_cell.length_b   1.000
_cell.length_c   1.000
_cell.angle_alpha   90.00
_cell.angle_beta   90.00
_cell.angle_gamma   90.00
#
_symmetry.space_group_name_H-M   'P 1'
#
loop_
_entity.id
_entity.type
_entity.pdbx_description
1 polymer ?
#
loop_
_entity_poly.entity_id
_entity_poly.type
_entity_poly.pdbx_seq_one_letter_code
_entity_poly.pdbx_strand_id
1 'polypeptide(L)'
;MSYPTRAVRAVRLLSLLLCATTLTTACPLPAHALAEHTKSSSAGNNLTTNMDASHASSSSYTSRLALYHSIEALTGVPWYRLAAIDQYERTLTVAHPKDRKHAERIIGIFVTGPVWSGLLNPDAEDQNPRSIELFSGLGQDGSGDGIADRNNDKDLLFSIASYLGKYGNNEDEFGIAVWEYYHNSRSVQRVQQFAKLYQRYGKLDLVSQAFPLPLGSIYSYRSTWGSRRSWGGYRIHEGTDLFAGYGVPVRSTCYGVVEMKGWNPFGGWRIGIRDLNNRYHYYAHLSGFDKTVHNGDIVTPGQTVGWVGSSGYGKPGTQGKFPPHLHYGIYRDNGWTDWSFDPYPLLRQWEQSERKALKSGKTKGTSS
;
A
#
# COMPACT_ATOMS: atom_id res chain seq x y z
N MET A 1 -45.95 7.76 26.54
CA MET A 1 -45.37 6.42 26.47
C MET A 1 -43.84 6.58 26.50
N SER A 2 -43.28 6.31 27.69
CA SER A 2 -41.88 6.55 28.02
C SER A 2 -41.06 5.29 27.74
N TYR A 3 -39.92 5.40 27.03
CA TYR A 3 -38.93 4.33 26.89
C TYR A 3 -37.84 4.48 27.94
N PRO A 4 -37.37 3.40 28.54
CA PRO A 4 -36.35 3.46 29.59
C PRO A 4 -34.93 3.47 29.00
N THR A 5 -34.12 4.40 29.47
CA THR A 5 -32.68 4.52 29.28
C THR A 5 -31.94 3.40 29.98
N ARG A 6 -31.15 2.59 29.27
CA ARG A 6 -30.19 1.66 29.85
C ARG A 6 -28.85 2.35 30.08
N ALA A 7 -28.45 2.38 31.33
CA ALA A 7 -27.17 2.90 31.80
C ALA A 7 -26.00 2.01 31.38
N VAL A 8 -25.01 2.61 30.71
CA VAL A 8 -23.70 2.00 30.44
C VAL A 8 -22.82 2.19 31.66
N ARG A 9 -22.41 1.10 32.29
CA ARG A 9 -21.44 1.09 33.39
C ARG A 9 -20.04 1.29 32.85
N ALA A 10 -19.42 2.42 33.20
CA ALA A 10 -18.01 2.70 32.96
C ALA A 10 -17.16 1.94 33.98
N VAL A 11 -16.27 1.07 33.55
CA VAL A 11 -15.20 0.48 34.35
C VAL A 11 -14.00 1.42 34.27
N ARG A 12 -13.70 2.05 35.43
CA ARG A 12 -12.47 2.85 35.61
C ARG A 12 -11.33 1.90 35.97
N LEU A 13 -10.31 1.82 35.10
CA LEU A 13 -9.01 1.24 35.44
C LEU A 13 -8.10 2.33 36.00
N LEU A 14 -7.59 2.05 37.20
CA LEU A 14 -6.71 2.88 38.03
C LEU A 14 -5.28 2.78 37.44
N SER A 15 -4.71 3.87 36.93
CA SER A 15 -3.32 3.93 36.48
C SER A 15 -2.41 4.27 37.66
N LEU A 16 -1.52 3.37 38.03
CA LEU A 16 -0.40 3.63 38.95
C LEU A 16 0.73 4.33 38.22
N LEU A 17 1.06 5.55 38.63
CA LEU A 17 2.20 6.32 38.21
C LEU A 17 3.45 5.81 38.95
N LEU A 18 4.45 5.31 38.21
CA LEU A 18 5.79 5.07 38.74
C LEU A 18 6.75 6.09 38.10
N CYS A 19 7.25 6.99 38.93
CA CYS A 19 8.30 7.95 38.57
C CYS A 19 9.66 7.24 38.55
N ALA A 20 10.39 7.26 37.45
CA ALA A 20 11.81 6.88 37.40
C ALA A 20 12.62 8.00 36.76
N THR A 21 13.58 8.45 37.53
CA THR A 21 14.52 9.56 37.25
C THR A 21 15.52 9.20 36.15
N THR A 22 15.71 10.14 35.24
CA THR A 22 16.65 10.06 34.11
C THR A 22 18.07 10.36 34.54
N LEU A 23 19.01 9.45 34.23
CA LEU A 23 20.44 9.73 34.15
C LEU A 23 20.82 9.91 32.67
N THR A 24 21.31 11.08 32.34
CA THR A 24 21.88 11.41 31.02
C THR A 24 23.34 10.97 30.98
N THR A 25 23.70 10.08 30.08
CA THR A 25 25.09 9.86 29.66
C THR A 25 25.22 10.17 28.17
N ALA A 26 26.07 11.14 27.90
CA ALA A 26 26.50 11.51 26.55
C ALA A 26 27.41 10.44 25.97
N CYS A 27 27.20 10.05 24.72
CA CYS A 27 28.06 9.17 23.95
C CYS A 27 28.57 9.92 22.70
N PRO A 28 29.87 9.82 22.37
CA PRO A 28 30.47 10.59 21.28
C PRO A 28 30.28 9.91 19.92
N LEU A 29 30.24 10.74 18.88
CA LEU A 29 30.19 10.37 17.46
C LEU A 29 31.50 9.71 17.01
N PRO A 30 31.48 8.70 16.14
CA PRO A 30 32.67 8.33 15.38
C PRO A 30 32.68 8.93 13.97
N ALA A 31 33.91 9.25 13.57
CA ALA A 31 34.31 9.93 12.36
C ALA A 31 34.16 9.09 11.07
N HIS A 32 34.15 9.83 9.96
CA HIS A 32 34.19 9.39 8.57
C HIS A 32 35.18 8.27 8.23
N ALA A 33 34.74 7.32 7.39
CA ALA A 33 35.61 6.58 6.50
C ALA A 33 35.08 6.69 5.07
N LEU A 34 35.89 7.31 4.20
CA LEU A 34 35.80 7.29 2.75
C LEU A 34 36.12 5.87 2.26
N ALA A 35 35.32 5.33 1.37
CA ALA A 35 35.69 4.15 0.58
C ALA A 35 35.49 4.46 -0.91
N GLU A 36 36.56 4.16 -1.65
CA GLU A 36 36.79 4.45 -3.05
C GLU A 36 35.91 3.67 -4.02
N HIS A 37 35.60 4.32 -5.15
CA HIS A 37 34.97 3.74 -6.33
C HIS A 37 35.93 2.81 -7.07
N THR A 38 35.54 1.55 -7.26
CA THR A 38 36.01 0.74 -8.38
C THR A 38 34.89 0.50 -9.38
N LYS A 39 35.09 1.01 -10.61
CA LYS A 39 34.27 0.72 -11.78
C LYS A 39 34.53 -0.71 -12.23
N SER A 40 33.49 -1.52 -12.36
CA SER A 40 33.52 -2.73 -13.18
C SER A 40 32.35 -2.67 -14.18
N SER A 41 32.70 -2.61 -15.45
CA SER A 41 31.81 -2.72 -16.59
C SER A 41 31.55 -4.19 -16.90
N SER A 42 30.28 -4.62 -16.91
CA SER A 42 29.88 -5.83 -17.64
C SER A 42 28.49 -5.60 -18.26
N ALA A 43 28.50 -5.28 -19.55
CA ALA A 43 27.35 -5.38 -20.42
C ALA A 43 27.22 -6.84 -20.89
N GLY A 44 26.09 -7.48 -20.63
CA GLY A 44 25.75 -8.78 -21.18
C GLY A 44 24.78 -9.57 -20.28
N ASN A 45 23.58 -9.84 -20.80
CA ASN A 45 22.55 -10.76 -20.31
C ASN A 45 21.36 -10.14 -19.53
N ASN A 46 20.61 -9.23 -20.16
CA ASN A 46 19.35 -8.72 -19.56
C ASN A 46 18.04 -9.25 -20.22
N LEU A 47 18.08 -10.27 -21.10
CA LEU A 47 16.86 -10.80 -21.72
C LEU A 47 16.31 -12.07 -21.08
N THR A 48 17.16 -12.92 -20.49
CA THR A 48 16.70 -14.14 -19.80
C THR A 48 16.17 -13.89 -18.41
N THR A 49 16.70 -12.92 -17.67
CA THR A 49 16.28 -12.60 -16.30
C THR A 49 14.85 -12.04 -16.18
N ASN A 50 14.31 -11.40 -17.23
CA ASN A 50 12.95 -10.83 -17.19
C ASN A 50 11.84 -11.89 -17.42
N MET A 51 12.11 -12.95 -18.15
CA MET A 51 11.14 -14.04 -18.35
C MET A 51 11.05 -14.92 -17.10
N ASP A 52 12.17 -15.25 -16.48
CA ASP A 52 12.21 -16.07 -15.25
C ASP A 52 11.57 -15.35 -14.07
N ALA A 53 11.77 -14.04 -13.92
CA ALA A 53 11.12 -13.24 -12.88
C ALA A 53 9.59 -13.13 -13.06
N SER A 54 9.09 -13.08 -14.30
CA SER A 54 7.66 -13.02 -14.59
C SER A 54 6.97 -14.37 -14.35
N HIS A 55 7.63 -15.49 -14.68
CA HIS A 55 7.14 -16.83 -14.40
C HIS A 55 7.16 -17.15 -12.89
N ALA A 56 8.21 -16.78 -12.17
CA ALA A 56 8.31 -16.95 -10.72
C ALA A 56 7.23 -16.14 -9.97
N SER A 57 6.95 -14.91 -10.39
CA SER A 57 5.88 -14.09 -9.80
C SER A 57 4.49 -14.65 -10.09
N SER A 58 4.24 -15.15 -11.31
CA SER A 58 2.95 -15.76 -11.69
C SER A 58 2.70 -17.05 -10.90
N SER A 59 3.69 -17.93 -10.75
CA SER A 59 3.59 -19.14 -9.92
C SER A 59 3.30 -18.80 -8.46
N SER A 60 3.95 -17.78 -7.91
CA SER A 60 3.73 -17.29 -6.53
C SER A 60 2.30 -16.76 -6.34
N TYR A 61 1.73 -16.03 -7.29
CA TYR A 61 0.34 -15.56 -7.21
C TYR A 61 -0.65 -16.70 -7.23
N THR A 62 -0.45 -17.71 -8.08
CA THR A 62 -1.31 -18.89 -8.19
C THR A 62 -1.32 -19.69 -6.88
N SER A 63 -0.14 -19.96 -6.31
CA SER A 63 0.00 -20.72 -5.06
C SER A 63 -0.65 -19.98 -3.88
N ARG A 64 -0.45 -18.67 -3.78
CA ARG A 64 -1.08 -17.83 -2.74
C ARG A 64 -2.60 -17.83 -2.88
N LEU A 65 -3.13 -17.62 -4.08
CA LEU A 65 -4.57 -17.59 -4.33
C LEU A 65 -5.23 -18.93 -3.98
N ALA A 66 -4.61 -20.06 -4.36
CA ALA A 66 -5.09 -21.38 -4.01
C ALA A 66 -5.12 -21.59 -2.48
N LEU A 67 -4.11 -21.11 -1.77
CA LEU A 67 -4.04 -21.20 -0.32
C LEU A 67 -5.15 -20.36 0.34
N TYR A 68 -5.38 -19.12 -0.10
CA TYR A 68 -6.48 -18.29 0.43
C TYR A 68 -7.84 -18.95 0.22
N HIS A 69 -8.11 -19.53 -0.96
CA HIS A 69 -9.36 -20.23 -1.21
C HIS A 69 -9.51 -21.51 -0.36
N SER A 70 -8.42 -22.22 -0.08
CA SER A 70 -8.48 -23.36 0.81
C SER A 70 -8.86 -22.97 2.26
N ILE A 71 -8.36 -21.84 2.75
CA ILE A 71 -8.71 -21.33 4.07
C ILE A 71 -10.12 -20.72 4.09
N GLU A 72 -10.54 -20.03 3.04
CA GLU A 72 -11.93 -19.58 2.88
C GLU A 72 -12.91 -20.76 2.97
N ALA A 73 -12.62 -21.89 2.30
CA ALA A 73 -13.46 -23.09 2.36
C ALA A 73 -13.56 -23.71 3.76
N LEU A 74 -12.52 -23.57 4.59
CA LEU A 74 -12.50 -24.09 5.97
C LEU A 74 -13.16 -23.14 6.98
N THR A 75 -13.06 -21.83 6.78
CA THR A 75 -13.40 -20.82 7.80
C THR A 75 -14.62 -19.96 7.43
N GLY A 76 -14.99 -19.94 6.15
CA GLY A 76 -16.01 -19.03 5.61
C GLY A 76 -15.54 -17.56 5.49
N VAL A 77 -14.30 -17.25 5.88
CA VAL A 77 -13.73 -15.89 5.72
C VAL A 77 -13.31 -15.69 4.26
N PRO A 78 -13.83 -14.65 3.57
CA PRO A 78 -13.57 -14.47 2.15
C PRO A 78 -12.07 -14.33 1.83
N TRP A 79 -11.62 -15.04 0.79
CA TRP A 79 -10.22 -15.10 0.34
C TRP A 79 -9.59 -13.72 0.14
N TYR A 80 -10.35 -12.75 -0.40
CA TYR A 80 -9.86 -11.40 -0.68
C TYR A 80 -9.53 -10.60 0.59
N ARG A 81 -10.12 -10.92 1.74
CA ARG A 81 -9.79 -10.33 3.03
C ARG A 81 -8.45 -10.84 3.56
N LEU A 82 -8.22 -12.15 3.44
CA LEU A 82 -6.94 -12.77 3.78
C LEU A 82 -5.82 -12.24 2.87
N ALA A 83 -6.07 -12.17 1.57
CA ALA A 83 -5.16 -11.58 0.61
C ALA A 83 -4.84 -10.11 0.89
N ALA A 84 -5.82 -9.33 1.37
CA ALA A 84 -5.63 -7.92 1.70
C ALA A 84 -4.72 -7.73 2.92
N ILE A 85 -4.88 -8.53 3.97
CA ILE A 85 -4.01 -8.53 5.15
C ILE A 85 -2.60 -8.94 4.74
N ASP A 86 -2.45 -10.04 4.00
CA ASP A 86 -1.15 -10.49 3.51
C ASP A 86 -0.45 -9.43 2.65
N GLN A 87 -1.19 -8.77 1.76
CA GLN A 87 -0.64 -7.69 0.94
C GLN A 87 -0.23 -6.48 1.79
N TYR A 88 -1.03 -6.10 2.77
CA TYR A 88 -0.69 -5.01 3.68
C TYR A 88 0.60 -5.31 4.46
N GLU A 89 0.70 -6.50 5.04
CA GLU A 89 1.89 -6.97 5.76
C GLU A 89 3.15 -6.97 4.86
N ARG A 90 3.03 -7.35 3.60
CA ARG A 90 4.13 -7.25 2.61
C ARG A 90 4.60 -5.83 2.42
N THR A 91 3.69 -4.85 2.40
CA THR A 91 4.09 -3.43 2.26
C THR A 91 4.84 -2.93 3.48
N LEU A 92 4.47 -3.39 4.68
CA LEU A 92 5.20 -3.08 5.92
C LEU A 92 6.59 -3.74 5.95
N THR A 93 6.73 -4.95 5.42
CA THR A 93 8.04 -5.64 5.31
C THR A 93 9.02 -4.85 4.43
N VAL A 94 8.54 -4.28 3.33
CA VAL A 94 9.35 -3.41 2.47
C VAL A 94 9.78 -2.13 3.20
N ALA A 95 8.92 -1.60 4.08
CA ALA A 95 9.22 -0.42 4.89
C ALA A 95 10.17 -0.72 6.06
N HIS A 96 10.10 -1.93 6.63
CA HIS A 96 10.87 -2.37 7.80
C HIS A 96 11.55 -3.73 7.55
N PRO A 97 12.52 -3.83 6.64
CA PRO A 97 13.07 -5.14 6.20
C PRO A 97 13.85 -5.89 7.28
N LYS A 98 14.32 -5.22 8.33
CA LYS A 98 15.09 -5.86 9.41
C LYS A 98 14.24 -6.69 10.35
N ASP A 99 12.97 -6.34 10.50
CA ASP A 99 12.08 -6.90 11.51
C ASP A 99 11.28 -8.12 10.99
N ARG A 100 11.30 -8.37 9.67
CA ARG A 100 10.38 -9.30 9.02
C ARG A 100 11.02 -10.23 7.99
N LYS A 101 12.22 -10.74 8.26
CA LYS A 101 12.88 -11.71 7.37
C LYS A 101 12.33 -13.13 7.57
N HIS A 102 11.50 -13.58 6.65
CA HIS A 102 11.10 -14.99 6.50
C HIS A 102 11.34 -15.42 5.06
N ALA A 103 12.47 -16.09 4.80
CA ALA A 103 13.01 -16.33 3.47
C ALA A 103 12.22 -17.39 2.64
N GLU A 104 11.40 -18.24 3.26
CA GLU A 104 10.85 -19.43 2.59
C GLU A 104 9.29 -19.45 2.50
N ARG A 105 8.60 -18.58 3.22
CA ARG A 105 7.13 -18.58 3.22
C ARG A 105 6.55 -17.82 2.04
N ILE A 106 5.45 -18.35 1.50
CA ILE A 106 4.69 -17.65 0.43
C ILE A 106 3.74 -16.58 0.99
N ILE A 107 3.42 -16.63 2.30
CA ILE A 107 2.60 -15.64 3.01
C ILE A 107 3.48 -14.63 3.74
N GLY A 108 3.18 -13.33 3.57
CA GLY A 108 3.94 -12.21 4.15
C GLY A 108 3.45 -11.76 5.53
N ILE A 109 2.36 -12.36 6.05
CA ILE A 109 1.85 -12.05 7.40
C ILE A 109 2.89 -12.45 8.44
N PHE A 110 3.12 -11.56 9.42
CA PHE A 110 4.06 -11.81 10.51
C PHE A 110 3.34 -11.75 11.86
N VAL A 111 3.47 -12.82 12.65
CA VAL A 111 2.96 -12.89 14.02
C VAL A 111 4.14 -13.17 14.96
N THR A 112 4.27 -12.37 16.02
CA THR A 112 5.32 -12.58 17.03
C THR A 112 5.00 -13.81 17.89
N GLY A 113 6.04 -14.44 18.45
CA GLY A 113 5.87 -15.61 19.34
C GLY A 113 4.87 -15.37 20.47
N PRO A 114 4.99 -14.28 21.25
CA PRO A 114 4.03 -14.00 22.33
C PRO A 114 2.57 -13.78 21.87
N VAL A 115 2.35 -13.26 20.67
CA VAL A 115 0.99 -13.14 20.13
C VAL A 115 0.49 -14.49 19.63
N TRP A 116 1.38 -15.32 19.09
CA TRP A 116 1.06 -16.67 18.63
C TRP A 116 0.70 -17.60 19.79
N SER A 117 1.60 -17.72 20.75
CA SER A 117 1.46 -18.66 21.86
C SER A 117 0.58 -18.16 23.03
N GLY A 118 0.32 -16.84 23.09
CA GLY A 118 -0.36 -16.16 24.18
C GLY A 118 0.61 -15.36 25.06
N LEU A 119 0.23 -14.14 25.42
CA LEU A 119 1.09 -13.19 26.15
C LEU A 119 1.56 -13.70 27.54
N LEU A 120 0.79 -14.58 28.16
CA LEU A 120 1.11 -15.18 29.48
C LEU A 120 1.69 -16.58 29.34
N ASN A 121 1.87 -17.10 28.15
CA ASN A 121 2.53 -18.38 27.92
C ASN A 121 4.03 -18.25 28.23
N PRO A 122 4.61 -19.09 29.10
CA PRO A 122 6.03 -19.05 29.41
C PRO A 122 6.93 -19.45 28.23
N ASP A 123 6.37 -20.16 27.23
CA ASP A 123 7.06 -20.55 26.01
C ASP A 123 6.49 -19.77 24.82
N ALA A 124 7.25 -18.78 24.33
CA ALA A 124 6.89 -17.99 23.15
C ALA A 124 6.95 -18.77 21.82
N GLU A 125 7.58 -19.95 21.82
CA GLU A 125 7.69 -20.85 20.67
C GLU A 125 6.79 -22.08 20.80
N ASP A 126 5.82 -22.05 21.73
CA ASP A 126 4.86 -23.13 21.94
C ASP A 126 4.08 -23.42 20.65
N GLN A 127 4.03 -24.71 20.30
CA GLN A 127 3.33 -25.23 19.12
C GLN A 127 2.18 -26.17 19.47
N ASN A 128 1.89 -26.38 20.77
CA ASN A 128 0.79 -27.23 21.19
C ASN A 128 -0.54 -26.44 21.11
N PRO A 129 -1.49 -26.82 20.25
CA PRO A 129 -2.73 -26.06 20.06
C PRO A 129 -3.54 -25.88 21.35
N ARG A 130 -3.55 -26.89 22.25
CA ARG A 130 -4.29 -26.83 23.52
C ARG A 130 -3.63 -25.88 24.52
N SER A 131 -2.31 -25.86 24.56
CA SER A 131 -1.56 -24.94 25.40
C SER A 131 -1.75 -23.50 24.91
N ILE A 132 -1.62 -23.27 23.62
CA ILE A 132 -1.84 -21.96 23.00
C ILE A 132 -3.26 -21.44 23.30
N GLU A 133 -4.28 -22.29 23.17
CA GLU A 133 -5.66 -21.95 23.50
C GLU A 133 -5.81 -21.59 24.98
N LEU A 134 -5.20 -22.36 25.90
CA LEU A 134 -5.22 -22.11 27.33
C LEU A 134 -4.68 -20.72 27.68
N PHE A 135 -3.62 -20.29 27.01
CA PHE A 135 -3.00 -18.97 27.19
C PHE A 135 -3.59 -17.88 26.29
N SER A 136 -4.74 -18.17 25.63
CA SER A 136 -5.42 -17.23 24.70
C SER A 136 -4.52 -16.73 23.57
N GLY A 137 -3.61 -17.56 23.07
CA GLY A 137 -2.80 -17.29 21.91
C GLY A 137 -3.62 -17.32 20.61
N LEU A 138 -3.02 -16.77 19.56
CA LEU A 138 -3.63 -16.70 18.23
C LEU A 138 -3.52 -18.03 17.48
N GLY A 139 -2.43 -18.81 17.73
CA GLY A 139 -2.04 -19.96 16.94
C GLY A 139 -3.03 -21.12 16.99
N GLN A 140 -3.33 -21.69 15.83
CA GLN A 140 -4.19 -22.86 15.65
C GLN A 140 -3.58 -23.78 14.60
N ASP A 141 -3.84 -25.09 14.72
CA ASP A 141 -3.49 -26.11 13.72
C ASP A 141 -4.48 -26.04 12.54
N GLY A 142 -4.09 -25.33 11.48
CA GLY A 142 -4.85 -25.25 10.24
C GLY A 142 -4.42 -26.27 9.20
N SER A 143 -3.28 -26.91 9.39
CA SER A 143 -2.78 -27.98 8.50
C SER A 143 -3.37 -29.34 8.83
N GLY A 144 -3.78 -29.57 10.09
CA GLY A 144 -4.33 -30.82 10.60
C GLY A 144 -3.26 -31.84 11.01
N ASP A 145 -2.01 -31.39 11.27
CA ASP A 145 -0.91 -32.28 11.65
C ASP A 145 -0.72 -32.40 13.18
N GLY A 146 -1.57 -31.71 13.96
CA GLY A 146 -1.54 -31.70 15.43
C GLY A 146 -0.64 -30.63 16.02
N ILE A 147 -0.02 -29.79 15.22
CA ILE A 147 0.92 -28.74 15.60
C ILE A 147 0.41 -27.38 15.11
N ALA A 148 0.50 -26.34 15.93
CA ALA A 148 0.23 -24.97 15.51
C ALA A 148 1.57 -24.27 15.27
N ASP A 149 2.08 -24.39 14.05
CA ASP A 149 3.38 -23.78 13.67
C ASP A 149 3.17 -22.41 12.99
N ARG A 150 3.60 -21.33 13.65
CA ARG A 150 3.52 -19.97 13.06
C ARG A 150 4.32 -19.79 11.76
N ASN A 151 5.21 -20.72 11.43
CA ASN A 151 5.99 -20.72 10.18
C ASN A 151 5.31 -21.57 9.09
N ASN A 152 4.27 -22.32 9.42
CA ASN A 152 3.43 -23.01 8.45
C ASN A 152 2.39 -22.04 7.88
N ASP A 153 2.37 -21.84 6.56
CA ASP A 153 1.47 -20.89 5.90
C ASP A 153 -0.02 -21.22 6.10
N LYS A 154 -0.40 -22.51 6.21
CA LYS A 154 -1.79 -22.92 6.47
C LYS A 154 -2.22 -22.60 7.89
N ASP A 155 -1.38 -22.95 8.90
CA ASP A 155 -1.65 -22.69 10.31
C ASP A 155 -1.78 -21.18 10.56
N LEU A 156 -0.87 -20.40 9.97
CA LEU A 156 -0.87 -18.96 10.05
C LEU A 156 -2.14 -18.34 9.47
N LEU A 157 -2.50 -18.70 8.25
CA LEU A 157 -3.70 -18.16 7.59
C LEU A 157 -4.99 -18.62 8.26
N PHE A 158 -5.04 -19.89 8.69
CA PHE A 158 -6.18 -20.42 9.43
C PHE A 158 -6.38 -19.68 10.75
N SER A 159 -5.29 -19.43 11.49
CA SER A 159 -5.33 -18.66 12.75
C SER A 159 -5.83 -17.22 12.53
N ILE A 160 -5.33 -16.54 11.51
CA ILE A 160 -5.79 -15.19 11.14
C ILE A 160 -7.25 -15.22 10.72
N ALA A 161 -7.65 -16.17 9.87
CA ALA A 161 -9.04 -16.31 9.44
C ALA A 161 -9.98 -16.56 10.62
N SER A 162 -9.61 -17.48 11.52
CA SER A 162 -10.37 -17.78 12.74
C SER A 162 -10.49 -16.56 13.65
N TYR A 163 -9.43 -15.76 13.76
CA TYR A 163 -9.46 -14.49 14.49
C TYR A 163 -10.47 -13.51 13.88
N LEU A 164 -10.41 -13.30 12.56
CA LEU A 164 -11.32 -12.40 11.85
C LEU A 164 -12.79 -12.86 11.96
N GLY A 165 -13.02 -14.17 11.83
CA GLY A 165 -14.35 -14.76 11.91
C GLY A 165 -15.07 -14.57 13.25
N LYS A 166 -14.33 -14.30 14.34
CA LYS A 166 -14.92 -13.99 15.67
C LYS A 166 -15.76 -12.71 15.66
N TYR A 167 -15.47 -11.79 14.74
CA TYR A 167 -16.14 -10.49 14.66
C TYR A 167 -17.33 -10.49 13.69
N GLY A 168 -17.42 -11.49 12.81
CA GLY A 168 -18.47 -11.62 11.80
C GLY A 168 -17.98 -11.43 10.36
N ASN A 169 -18.94 -11.41 9.41
CA ASN A 169 -18.64 -11.52 7.99
C ASN A 169 -19.08 -10.33 7.13
N ASN A 170 -19.60 -9.23 7.70
CA ASN A 170 -19.88 -8.01 6.93
C ASN A 170 -18.64 -7.10 6.84
N GLU A 171 -18.74 -5.97 6.14
CA GLU A 171 -17.62 -5.05 5.91
C GLU A 171 -17.23 -4.28 7.17
N ASP A 172 -18.21 -3.85 7.97
CA ASP A 172 -17.99 -3.13 9.23
C ASP A 172 -17.34 -4.03 10.28
N GLU A 173 -17.82 -5.27 10.41
CA GLU A 173 -17.26 -6.29 11.29
C GLU A 173 -15.82 -6.64 10.91
N PHE A 174 -15.53 -6.73 9.61
CA PHE A 174 -14.15 -6.88 9.14
C PHE A 174 -13.29 -5.68 9.52
N GLY A 175 -13.80 -4.45 9.39
CA GLY A 175 -13.12 -3.24 9.82
C GLY A 175 -12.81 -3.25 11.33
N ILE A 176 -13.73 -3.72 12.16
CA ILE A 176 -13.55 -3.90 13.60
C ILE A 176 -12.46 -4.95 13.88
N ALA A 177 -12.50 -6.10 13.24
CA ALA A 177 -11.49 -7.14 13.39
C ALA A 177 -10.08 -6.66 13.06
N VAL A 178 -9.94 -5.90 11.97
CA VAL A 178 -8.67 -5.29 11.56
C VAL A 178 -8.21 -4.22 12.56
N TRP A 179 -9.14 -3.43 13.11
CA TRP A 179 -8.83 -2.46 14.15
C TRP A 179 -8.31 -3.15 15.43
N GLU A 180 -9.00 -4.18 15.90
CA GLU A 180 -8.59 -4.93 17.09
C GLU A 180 -7.23 -5.63 16.91
N TYR A 181 -6.88 -5.99 15.67
CA TYR A 181 -5.58 -6.60 15.38
C TYR A 181 -4.45 -5.58 15.31
N TYR A 182 -4.65 -4.42 14.67
CA TYR A 182 -3.60 -3.43 14.42
C TYR A 182 -3.63 -2.23 15.36
N HIS A 183 -4.74 -1.93 16.03
CA HIS A 183 -5.01 -0.73 16.83
C HIS A 183 -4.65 0.57 16.08
N ASN A 184 -4.89 0.59 14.77
CA ASN A 184 -4.49 1.67 13.87
C ASN A 184 -5.53 1.87 12.75
N SER A 185 -6.18 3.05 12.74
CA SER A 185 -7.20 3.39 11.73
C SER A 185 -6.64 3.43 10.30
N ARG A 186 -5.37 3.75 10.13
CA ARG A 186 -4.70 3.75 8.83
C ARG A 186 -4.59 2.31 8.29
N SER A 187 -4.25 1.35 9.13
CA SER A 187 -4.24 -0.08 8.78
C SER A 187 -5.62 -0.56 8.32
N VAL A 188 -6.67 -0.19 9.06
CA VAL A 188 -8.07 -0.51 8.68
C VAL A 188 -8.38 0.00 7.28
N GLN A 189 -8.12 1.28 7.03
CA GLN A 189 -8.38 1.90 5.72
C GLN A 189 -7.62 1.18 4.59
N ARG A 190 -6.32 0.89 4.78
CA ARG A 190 -5.48 0.23 3.76
C ARG A 190 -5.95 -1.19 3.46
N VAL A 191 -6.19 -1.98 4.51
CA VAL A 191 -6.66 -3.37 4.37
C VAL A 191 -8.03 -3.42 3.68
N GLN A 192 -8.98 -2.55 4.05
CA GLN A 192 -10.28 -2.47 3.38
C GLN A 192 -10.16 -2.06 1.90
N GLN A 193 -9.27 -1.11 1.56
CA GLN A 193 -9.01 -0.73 0.17
C GLN A 193 -8.42 -1.88 -0.65
N PHE A 194 -7.48 -2.64 -0.08
CA PHE A 194 -6.90 -3.80 -0.75
C PHE A 194 -7.93 -4.92 -0.94
N ALA A 195 -8.75 -5.18 0.09
CA ALA A 195 -9.84 -6.14 0.01
C ALA A 195 -10.83 -5.76 -1.12
N LYS A 196 -11.21 -4.48 -1.21
CA LYS A 196 -12.08 -3.97 -2.27
C LYS A 196 -11.51 -4.19 -3.68
N LEU A 197 -10.19 -3.97 -3.86
CA LEU A 197 -9.52 -4.22 -5.14
C LEU A 197 -9.52 -5.71 -5.49
N TYR A 198 -9.15 -6.59 -4.57
CA TYR A 198 -9.13 -8.04 -4.80
C TYR A 198 -10.53 -8.61 -5.04
N GLN A 199 -11.52 -8.17 -4.27
CA GLN A 199 -12.92 -8.54 -4.48
C GLN A 199 -13.42 -8.14 -5.88
N ARG A 200 -13.08 -6.92 -6.32
CA ARG A 200 -13.51 -6.39 -7.62
C ARG A 200 -12.93 -7.15 -8.81
N TYR A 201 -11.67 -7.56 -8.72
CA TYR A 201 -10.96 -8.15 -9.87
C TYR A 201 -10.78 -9.66 -9.80
N GLY A 202 -11.01 -10.30 -8.66
CA GLY A 202 -10.90 -11.75 -8.51
C GLY A 202 -9.49 -12.31 -8.69
N LYS A 203 -8.43 -11.48 -8.60
CA LYS A 203 -7.04 -11.88 -8.84
C LYS A 203 -6.05 -11.06 -8.03
N LEU A 204 -4.85 -11.60 -7.80
CA LEU A 204 -3.77 -10.93 -7.07
C LEU A 204 -2.89 -10.06 -7.98
N ASP A 205 -2.79 -10.40 -9.27
CA ASP A 205 -1.95 -9.69 -10.24
C ASP A 205 -2.62 -8.39 -10.71
N LEU A 206 -2.44 -7.32 -9.94
CA LEU A 206 -2.92 -5.96 -10.23
C LEU A 206 -1.74 -4.98 -10.25
N VAL A 207 -0.62 -5.38 -10.88
CA VAL A 207 0.65 -4.62 -10.88
C VAL A 207 0.84 -3.71 -12.09
N SER A 208 -0.05 -3.78 -13.08
CA SER A 208 0.05 -2.95 -14.29
C SER A 208 0.06 -1.46 -13.95
N GLN A 209 0.86 -0.71 -14.72
CA GLN A 209 1.02 0.74 -14.55
C GLN A 209 0.82 1.45 -15.91
N ALA A 210 0.43 2.73 -15.85
CA ALA A 210 0.32 3.59 -17.02
C ALA A 210 1.04 4.92 -16.80
N PHE A 211 1.49 5.57 -17.87
CA PHE A 211 1.98 6.94 -17.80
C PHE A 211 0.80 7.91 -17.58
N PRO A 212 0.93 8.94 -16.73
CA PRO A 212 -0.22 9.75 -16.31
C PRO A 212 -0.79 10.67 -17.39
N LEU A 213 -0.11 10.85 -18.53
CA LEU A 213 -0.62 11.62 -19.67
C LEU A 213 -0.71 10.72 -20.92
N PRO A 214 -1.65 10.97 -21.85
CA PRO A 214 -1.68 10.25 -23.13
C PRO A 214 -0.39 10.46 -23.91
N LEU A 215 0.22 9.39 -24.44
CA LEU A 215 1.47 9.46 -25.18
C LEU A 215 1.36 10.26 -26.50
N GLY A 216 0.16 10.47 -27.02
CA GLY A 216 -0.12 11.30 -28.18
C GLY A 216 -0.24 12.79 -27.87
N SER A 217 -0.24 13.19 -26.60
CA SER A 217 -0.28 14.60 -26.20
C SER A 217 1.11 15.24 -26.33
N ILE A 218 1.14 16.57 -26.49
CA ILE A 218 2.37 17.35 -26.38
C ILE A 218 2.65 17.59 -24.91
N TYR A 219 3.75 17.06 -24.39
CA TYR A 219 4.19 17.25 -23.01
C TYR A 219 5.70 17.24 -22.87
N SER A 220 6.19 17.81 -21.79
CA SER A 220 7.61 17.76 -21.40
C SER A 220 7.74 17.65 -19.88
N TYR A 221 8.75 16.95 -19.41
CA TYR A 221 9.05 16.87 -17.98
C TYR A 221 10.53 16.53 -17.73
N ARG A 222 11.00 16.90 -16.56
CA ARG A 222 12.34 16.59 -16.05
C ARG A 222 12.23 16.30 -14.56
N SER A 223 13.27 15.74 -13.94
CA SER A 223 13.31 15.61 -12.47
C SER A 223 13.26 16.99 -11.83
N THR A 224 12.21 17.22 -11.03
CA THR A 224 12.01 18.46 -10.26
C THR A 224 11.75 18.15 -8.78
N TRP A 225 11.75 16.88 -8.38
CA TRP A 225 11.63 16.46 -6.99
C TRP A 225 12.80 17.01 -6.16
N GLY A 226 12.51 17.47 -4.93
CA GLY A 226 13.51 18.06 -4.05
C GLY A 226 13.85 19.53 -4.37
N SER A 227 13.40 20.09 -5.49
CA SER A 227 13.63 21.50 -5.84
C SER A 227 12.97 22.42 -4.81
N ARG A 228 13.60 23.57 -4.53
CA ARG A 228 13.07 24.56 -3.59
C ARG A 228 11.81 25.24 -4.13
N ARG A 229 10.82 25.42 -3.24
CA ARG A 229 9.58 26.18 -3.49
C ARG A 229 9.45 27.28 -2.44
N SER A 230 9.03 28.49 -2.85
CA SER A 230 8.93 29.66 -1.97
C SER A 230 7.50 30.11 -1.69
N TRP A 231 6.54 29.82 -2.58
CA TRP A 231 5.16 30.26 -2.37
C TRP A 231 4.53 29.56 -1.15
N GLY A 232 4.00 30.32 -0.21
CA GLY A 232 3.40 29.79 1.02
C GLY A 232 4.42 29.34 2.08
N GLY A 233 5.68 29.78 1.99
CA GLY A 233 6.77 29.41 2.86
C GLY A 233 7.79 28.46 2.20
N TYR A 234 8.94 28.30 2.86
CA TYR A 234 9.99 27.40 2.35
C TYR A 234 9.56 25.95 2.46
N ARG A 235 9.60 25.25 1.34
CA ARG A 235 9.32 23.80 1.24
C ARG A 235 10.05 23.16 0.07
N ILE A 236 10.24 21.87 0.13
CA ILE A 236 10.73 21.09 -1.02
C ILE A 236 9.57 20.76 -1.98
N HIS A 237 9.90 20.52 -3.24
CA HIS A 237 8.98 20.04 -4.25
C HIS A 237 8.84 18.53 -4.14
N GLU A 238 7.69 18.02 -3.69
CA GLU A 238 7.43 16.60 -3.44
C GLU A 238 6.80 15.91 -4.65
N GLY A 239 7.32 16.19 -5.85
CA GLY A 239 6.79 15.59 -7.07
C GLY A 239 7.58 15.98 -8.31
N THR A 240 7.06 15.59 -9.48
CA THR A 240 7.56 15.97 -10.80
C THR A 240 6.46 16.72 -11.54
N ASP A 241 6.82 17.89 -12.11
CA ASP A 241 5.91 18.69 -12.91
C ASP A 241 5.98 18.24 -14.38
N LEU A 242 4.85 17.76 -14.92
CA LEU A 242 4.67 17.39 -16.32
C LEU A 242 3.92 18.52 -17.03
N PHE A 243 4.65 19.35 -17.77
CA PHE A 243 4.06 20.44 -18.56
C PHE A 243 3.30 19.89 -19.75
N ALA A 244 2.03 20.27 -19.89
CA ALA A 244 1.16 19.90 -21.00
C ALA A 244 0.08 20.96 -21.20
N GLY A 245 -0.60 20.94 -22.35
CA GLY A 245 -1.68 21.88 -22.63
C GLY A 245 -2.83 21.77 -21.63
N TYR A 246 -3.49 22.90 -21.36
CA TYR A 246 -4.71 22.94 -20.53
C TYR A 246 -5.77 22.00 -21.10
N GLY A 247 -6.40 21.18 -20.25
CA GLY A 247 -7.43 20.23 -20.66
C GLY A 247 -6.89 18.88 -21.21
N VAL A 248 -5.59 18.66 -21.26
CA VAL A 248 -5.03 17.33 -21.58
C VAL A 248 -5.49 16.33 -20.52
N PRO A 249 -5.99 15.13 -20.90
CA PRO A 249 -6.43 14.13 -19.94
C PRO A 249 -5.32 13.73 -18.95
N VAL A 250 -5.66 13.67 -17.67
CA VAL A 250 -4.83 13.09 -16.61
C VAL A 250 -5.36 11.71 -16.28
N ARG A 251 -4.49 10.70 -16.34
CA ARG A 251 -4.84 9.29 -16.20
C ARG A 251 -4.30 8.72 -14.88
N SER A 252 -5.05 7.80 -14.27
CA SER A 252 -4.52 6.99 -13.18
C SER A 252 -3.31 6.20 -13.65
N THR A 253 -2.26 6.18 -12.81
CA THR A 253 -1.04 5.41 -13.09
C THR A 253 -1.13 3.96 -12.66
N CYS A 254 -2.16 3.57 -11.89
CA CYS A 254 -2.24 2.27 -11.23
C CYS A 254 -3.68 1.76 -11.11
N TYR A 255 -3.83 0.47 -10.77
CA TYR A 255 -5.00 0.00 -10.07
C TYR A 255 -4.99 0.58 -8.67
N GLY A 256 -6.08 1.20 -8.24
CA GLY A 256 -6.12 1.81 -6.91
C GLY A 256 -7.51 2.27 -6.50
N VAL A 257 -7.59 2.76 -5.26
CA VAL A 257 -8.79 3.37 -4.68
C VAL A 257 -8.57 4.87 -4.54
N VAL A 258 -9.54 5.66 -4.96
CA VAL A 258 -9.53 7.11 -4.79
C VAL A 258 -9.73 7.45 -3.32
N GLU A 259 -8.67 7.91 -2.65
CA GLU A 259 -8.73 8.31 -1.24
C GLU A 259 -9.21 9.73 -1.03
N MET A 260 -8.90 10.60 -1.97
CA MET A 260 -9.19 12.02 -1.83
C MET A 260 -9.39 12.68 -3.20
N LYS A 261 -10.38 13.54 -3.26
CA LYS A 261 -10.69 14.41 -4.41
C LYS A 261 -11.18 15.76 -3.85
N GLY A 262 -10.53 16.85 -4.24
CA GLY A 262 -10.94 18.16 -3.73
C GLY A 262 -9.91 19.26 -3.92
N TRP A 263 -10.12 20.37 -3.25
CA TRP A 263 -9.27 21.56 -3.29
C TRP A 263 -8.23 21.58 -2.17
N ASN A 264 -7.06 22.10 -2.49
CA ASN A 264 -6.03 22.47 -1.52
C ASN A 264 -5.39 23.81 -1.97
N PRO A 265 -5.09 24.76 -1.06
CA PRO A 265 -4.51 26.05 -1.44
C PRO A 265 -3.22 25.97 -2.25
N PHE A 266 -2.40 24.93 -2.04
CA PHE A 266 -1.14 24.71 -2.79
C PHE A 266 -1.39 23.98 -4.11
N GLY A 267 -2.02 22.81 -4.06
CA GLY A 267 -2.20 21.92 -5.21
C GLY A 267 -3.43 22.23 -6.08
N GLY A 268 -4.28 23.17 -5.68
CA GLY A 268 -5.54 23.44 -6.39
C GLY A 268 -6.51 22.25 -6.37
N TRP A 269 -7.16 21.98 -7.49
CA TRP A 269 -7.93 20.75 -7.70
C TRP A 269 -6.98 19.56 -7.77
N ARG A 270 -7.17 18.59 -6.91
CA ARG A 270 -6.27 17.46 -6.73
C ARG A 270 -7.03 16.17 -6.46
N ILE A 271 -6.45 15.05 -6.86
CA ILE A 271 -6.94 13.70 -6.58
C ILE A 271 -5.78 12.85 -6.06
N GLY A 272 -6.07 11.99 -5.10
CA GLY A 272 -5.12 11.02 -4.52
C GLY A 272 -5.65 9.60 -4.65
N ILE A 273 -4.81 8.68 -5.10
CA ILE A 273 -5.14 7.29 -5.38
C ILE A 273 -4.16 6.40 -4.63
N ARG A 274 -4.66 5.40 -3.89
CA ARG A 274 -3.86 4.40 -3.19
C ARG A 274 -3.78 3.12 -3.99
N ASP A 275 -2.55 2.63 -4.27
CA ASP A 275 -2.30 1.35 -4.94
C ASP A 275 -2.09 0.19 -3.94
N LEU A 276 -1.99 -1.04 -4.45
CA LEU A 276 -1.73 -2.26 -3.66
C LEU A 276 -0.30 -2.35 -3.09
N ASN A 277 0.63 -1.49 -3.52
CA ASN A 277 1.95 -1.36 -2.91
C ASN A 277 1.98 -0.33 -1.78
N ASN A 278 0.79 0.05 -1.30
CA ASN A 278 0.60 1.08 -0.29
C ASN A 278 1.23 2.43 -0.69
N ARG A 279 1.29 2.73 -1.99
CA ARG A 279 1.75 4.01 -2.52
C ARG A 279 0.57 4.92 -2.74
N TYR A 280 0.72 6.18 -2.33
CA TYR A 280 -0.25 7.22 -2.59
C TYR A 280 0.21 8.04 -3.79
N HIS A 281 -0.56 8.01 -4.86
CA HIS A 281 -0.35 8.72 -6.12
C HIS A 281 -1.13 10.02 -6.08
N TYR A 282 -0.44 11.15 -6.12
CA TYR A 282 -1.00 12.48 -6.00
C TYR A 282 -0.95 13.22 -7.32
N TYR A 283 -2.10 13.71 -7.77
CA TYR A 283 -2.29 14.43 -9.01
C TYR A 283 -2.85 15.80 -8.67
N ALA A 284 -2.15 16.89 -9.00
CA ALA A 284 -2.54 18.24 -8.61
C ALA A 284 -2.48 19.23 -9.78
N HIS A 285 -2.95 20.46 -9.51
CA HIS A 285 -3.12 21.56 -10.45
C HIS A 285 -4.12 21.26 -11.57
N LEU A 286 -5.08 20.36 -11.32
CA LEU A 286 -6.08 19.96 -12.31
C LEU A 286 -7.01 21.14 -12.67
N SER A 287 -7.55 21.14 -13.90
CA SER A 287 -8.64 22.04 -14.29
C SER A 287 -10.00 21.55 -13.82
N GLY A 288 -10.13 20.25 -13.55
CA GLY A 288 -11.31 19.59 -13.07
C GLY A 288 -11.11 18.08 -12.97
N PHE A 289 -12.16 17.40 -12.52
CA PHE A 289 -12.19 15.94 -12.33
C PHE A 289 -13.14 15.29 -13.32
N ASP A 290 -12.86 14.05 -13.69
CA ASP A 290 -13.86 13.22 -14.34
C ASP A 290 -15.11 13.10 -13.44
N LYS A 291 -16.28 13.28 -14.03
CA LYS A 291 -17.55 13.32 -13.29
C LYS A 291 -17.96 11.97 -12.72
N THR A 292 -17.43 10.89 -13.31
CA THR A 292 -17.71 9.50 -12.90
C THR A 292 -16.79 9.01 -11.79
N VAL A 293 -15.78 9.79 -11.39
CA VAL A 293 -14.79 9.39 -10.38
C VAL A 293 -15.10 10.08 -9.05
N HIS A 294 -15.31 9.29 -7.99
CA HIS A 294 -15.64 9.76 -6.63
C HIS A 294 -14.65 9.18 -5.60
N ASN A 295 -14.67 9.75 -4.40
CA ASN A 295 -13.94 9.17 -3.27
C ASN A 295 -14.43 7.75 -2.98
N GLY A 296 -13.52 6.83 -2.78
CA GLY A 296 -13.80 5.41 -2.58
C GLY A 296 -13.91 4.60 -3.88
N ASP A 297 -13.94 5.22 -5.05
CA ASP A 297 -14.02 4.48 -6.31
C ASP A 297 -12.72 3.76 -6.64
N ILE A 298 -12.86 2.64 -7.34
CA ILE A 298 -11.75 1.91 -7.94
C ILE A 298 -11.44 2.51 -9.31
N VAL A 299 -10.16 2.74 -9.57
CA VAL A 299 -9.64 3.17 -10.87
C VAL A 299 -8.63 2.18 -11.43
N THR A 300 -8.48 2.19 -12.77
CA THR A 300 -7.54 1.32 -13.50
C THR A 300 -6.40 2.13 -14.12
N PRO A 301 -5.24 1.51 -14.40
CA PRO A 301 -4.17 2.17 -15.14
C PRO A 301 -4.68 2.72 -16.48
N GLY A 302 -4.38 3.98 -16.80
CA GLY A 302 -4.80 4.63 -18.03
C GLY A 302 -6.22 5.24 -18.00
N GLN A 303 -7.02 4.98 -16.97
CA GLN A 303 -8.34 5.62 -16.81
C GLN A 303 -8.19 7.12 -16.57
N THR A 304 -8.93 7.95 -17.31
CA THR A 304 -8.97 9.40 -17.07
C THR A 304 -9.61 9.69 -15.71
N VAL A 305 -8.93 10.51 -14.90
CA VAL A 305 -9.39 10.93 -13.58
C VAL A 305 -9.60 12.45 -13.47
N GLY A 306 -9.11 13.20 -14.45
CA GLY A 306 -9.23 14.65 -14.54
C GLY A 306 -8.47 15.20 -15.73
N TRP A 307 -8.21 16.50 -15.72
CA TRP A 307 -7.53 17.18 -16.81
C TRP A 307 -6.47 18.15 -16.31
N VAL A 308 -5.39 18.30 -17.06
CA VAL A 308 -4.33 19.27 -16.80
C VAL A 308 -4.91 20.68 -16.69
N GLY A 309 -4.48 21.42 -15.70
CA GLY A 309 -4.88 22.79 -15.46
C GLY A 309 -3.71 23.61 -14.90
N SER A 310 -4.07 24.73 -14.25
CA SER A 310 -3.15 25.64 -13.55
C SER A 310 -3.75 26.12 -12.25
N SER A 311 -4.58 25.28 -11.60
CA SER A 311 -5.29 25.59 -10.37
C SER A 311 -4.37 25.53 -9.14
N GLY A 312 -4.65 26.37 -8.14
CA GLY A 312 -3.89 26.42 -6.90
C GLY A 312 -3.29 27.79 -6.61
N TYR A 313 -2.44 27.83 -5.58
CA TYR A 313 -1.80 29.03 -5.05
C TYR A 313 -2.81 30.10 -4.62
N GLY A 314 -3.85 29.64 -3.90
CA GLY A 314 -4.88 30.53 -3.36
C GLY A 314 -6.16 29.83 -2.91
N LYS A 315 -7.23 30.65 -2.73
CA LYS A 315 -8.57 30.18 -2.37
C LYS A 315 -9.19 29.30 -3.49
N PRO A 316 -10.22 28.51 -3.18
CA PRO A 316 -10.90 27.67 -4.19
C PRO A 316 -11.23 28.46 -5.47
N GLY A 317 -10.91 27.86 -6.63
CA GLY A 317 -11.09 28.46 -7.94
C GLY A 317 -9.91 29.30 -8.46
N THR A 318 -8.85 29.56 -7.65
CA THR A 318 -7.64 30.26 -8.13
C THR A 318 -6.94 29.42 -9.20
N GLN A 319 -6.61 30.06 -10.34
CA GLN A 319 -5.90 29.44 -11.47
C GLN A 319 -5.08 30.48 -12.26
N GLY A 320 -4.22 30.02 -13.15
CA GLY A 320 -3.48 30.89 -14.09
C GLY A 320 -2.25 31.58 -13.49
N LYS A 321 -1.84 31.26 -12.24
CA LYS A 321 -0.63 31.82 -11.63
C LYS A 321 0.68 31.22 -12.15
N PHE A 322 0.60 30.14 -12.90
CA PHE A 322 1.72 29.42 -13.50
C PHE A 322 1.25 28.70 -14.78
N PRO A 323 2.16 28.31 -15.69
CA PRO A 323 1.82 27.56 -16.89
C PRO A 323 1.10 26.24 -16.56
N PRO A 324 0.16 25.77 -17.42
CA PRO A 324 -0.53 24.51 -17.22
C PRO A 324 0.46 23.34 -17.11
N HIS A 325 0.29 22.51 -16.08
CA HIS A 325 1.04 21.29 -15.86
C HIS A 325 0.31 20.35 -14.91
N LEU A 326 0.64 19.07 -14.98
CA LEU A 326 0.30 18.11 -13.95
C LEU A 326 1.45 18.09 -12.94
N HIS A 327 1.20 18.43 -11.68
CA HIS A 327 2.09 18.07 -10.60
C HIS A 327 1.77 16.64 -10.15
N TYR A 328 2.73 15.73 -10.33
CA TYR A 328 2.60 14.33 -9.93
C TYR A 328 3.55 14.00 -8.80
N GLY A 329 3.00 13.63 -7.65
CA GLY A 329 3.71 13.16 -6.47
C GLY A 329 3.45 11.69 -6.21
N ILE A 330 4.39 11.02 -5.53
CA ILE A 330 4.22 9.65 -5.07
C ILE A 330 4.79 9.52 -3.65
N TYR A 331 4.03 8.86 -2.79
CA TYR A 331 4.38 8.72 -1.38
C TYR A 331 4.33 7.24 -0.99
N ARG A 332 5.26 6.83 -0.12
CA ARG A 332 5.21 5.54 0.56
C ARG A 332 4.57 5.70 1.92
N ASP A 333 3.91 4.64 2.38
CA ASP A 333 3.29 4.53 3.69
C ASP A 333 3.95 3.36 4.45
N ASN A 334 4.35 3.57 5.70
CA ASN A 334 4.90 2.53 6.58
C ASN A 334 3.91 2.08 7.66
N GLY A 335 2.64 2.43 7.50
CA GLY A 335 1.58 2.18 8.49
C GLY A 335 1.37 3.33 9.48
N TRP A 336 2.35 4.25 9.64
CA TRP A 336 2.29 5.37 10.58
C TRP A 336 2.43 6.73 9.90
N THR A 337 3.34 6.84 8.95
CA THR A 337 3.66 8.08 8.24
C THR A 337 3.80 7.84 6.74
N ASP A 338 3.49 8.87 5.95
CA ASP A 338 3.79 8.91 4.52
C ASP A 338 5.03 9.79 4.29
N TRP A 339 5.85 9.42 3.29
CA TRP A 339 6.95 10.26 2.81
C TRP A 339 7.05 10.21 1.28
N SER A 340 7.33 11.36 0.69
CA SER A 340 7.51 11.47 -0.75
C SER A 340 8.85 10.89 -1.19
N PHE A 341 8.90 10.41 -2.43
CA PHE A 341 10.16 10.07 -3.11
C PHE A 341 10.07 10.50 -4.58
N ASP A 342 11.23 10.56 -5.25
CA ASP A 342 11.30 11.04 -6.63
C ASP A 342 10.47 10.16 -7.58
N PRO A 343 9.39 10.67 -8.20
CA PRO A 343 8.59 9.91 -9.15
C PRO A 343 9.22 9.81 -10.55
N TYR A 344 10.23 10.62 -10.86
CA TYR A 344 10.79 10.73 -12.21
C TYR A 344 11.29 9.40 -12.79
N PRO A 345 12.03 8.55 -12.06
CA PRO A 345 12.45 7.25 -12.58
C PRO A 345 11.27 6.35 -12.97
N LEU A 346 10.21 6.32 -12.16
CA LEU A 346 9.01 5.53 -12.43
C LEU A 346 8.23 6.09 -13.63
N LEU A 347 8.08 7.40 -13.72
CA LEU A 347 7.45 8.06 -14.87
C LEU A 347 8.16 7.70 -16.18
N ARG A 348 9.49 7.73 -16.20
CA ARG A 348 10.30 7.31 -17.35
C ARG A 348 10.08 5.84 -17.73
N GLN A 349 10.06 4.96 -16.73
CA GLN A 349 9.81 3.53 -16.92
C GLN A 349 8.43 3.29 -17.53
N TRP A 350 7.38 3.89 -16.96
CA TRP A 350 6.00 3.71 -17.44
C TRP A 350 5.81 4.25 -18.85
N GLU A 351 6.35 5.44 -19.14
CA GLU A 351 6.34 6.02 -20.48
C GLU A 351 6.99 5.09 -21.50
N GLN A 352 8.20 4.57 -21.20
CA GLN A 352 8.93 3.68 -22.10
C GLN A 352 8.19 2.35 -22.31
N SER A 353 7.62 1.77 -21.25
CA SER A 353 6.85 0.53 -21.33
C SER A 353 5.61 0.69 -22.20
N GLU A 354 4.85 1.78 -22.02
CA GLU A 354 3.67 2.07 -22.82
C GLU A 354 4.02 2.35 -24.30
N ARG A 355 5.11 3.11 -24.56
CA ARG A 355 5.64 3.32 -25.94
C ARG A 355 6.04 2.02 -26.60
N LYS A 356 6.70 1.11 -25.87
CA LYS A 356 7.10 -0.21 -26.37
C LYS A 356 5.88 -1.07 -26.72
N ALA A 357 4.86 -1.09 -25.85
CA ALA A 357 3.62 -1.83 -26.09
C ALA A 357 2.88 -1.33 -27.33
N LEU A 358 2.80 -0.01 -27.54
CA LEU A 358 2.19 0.58 -28.75
C LEU A 358 2.94 0.20 -30.04
N LYS A 359 4.27 0.15 -30.01
CA LYS A 359 5.08 -0.27 -31.17
C LYS A 359 4.87 -1.76 -31.49
N SER A 360 4.84 -2.63 -30.48
CA SER A 360 4.62 -4.07 -30.66
C SER A 360 3.19 -4.42 -31.11
N GLY A 361 2.19 -3.66 -30.69
CA GLY A 361 0.81 -3.77 -31.17
C GLY A 361 0.64 -3.38 -32.65
N LYS A 362 1.37 -2.38 -33.12
CA LYS A 362 1.36 -1.97 -34.54
C LYS A 362 2.03 -2.98 -35.46
N THR A 363 3.05 -3.71 -35.01
CA THR A 363 3.71 -4.77 -35.80
C THR A 363 2.85 -6.02 -35.99
N LYS A 364 1.91 -6.31 -35.08
CA LYS A 364 0.97 -7.44 -35.24
C LYS A 364 -0.22 -7.13 -36.16
N GLY A 365 -0.53 -5.87 -36.45
CA GLY A 365 -1.63 -5.43 -37.32
C GLY A 365 -1.26 -5.24 -38.80
N THR A 366 0.03 -5.38 -39.17
CA THR A 366 0.51 -5.18 -40.57
C THR A 366 0.91 -6.47 -41.27
N SER A 367 0.65 -7.65 -40.68
CA SER A 367 0.93 -8.98 -41.26
C SER A 367 -0.35 -9.83 -41.41
N SER A 368 -1.45 -9.22 -41.87
CA SER A 368 -2.67 -9.92 -42.30
C SER A 368 -3.10 -9.43 -43.67
#